data_1dc4833fc36eb5c0058e1c7182fc7d0f
#
_entry.id   1dc4833fc36eb5c0058e1c7182fc7d0f
#
_cell.length_a   1.000
_cell.length_b   1.000
_cell.length_c   1.000
_cell.angle_alpha   90.00
_cell.angle_beta   90.00
_cell.angle_gamma   90.00
#
_symmetry.space_group_name_H-M   'P 1'
#
loop_
_entity.id
_entity.type
_entity.pdbx_description
1 polymer ?
#
loop_
_entity_poly.entity_id
_entity_poly.type
_entity_poly.pdbx_seq_one_letter_code
_entity_poly.pdbx_strand_id
1 'polypeptide(L)'
;MNWMLKFHFKNRTETKVCNPFDNPYVFAKMYRGNTYIKEVSLHQETIYIEEEAFKNCTSLERINIPPKVKYLTSKMFSNCTSLREIMVENPIPLKFYSELFCSMPDGELDNDTELLFCVRIKNFFTEQGKCFEGVDKKKCIIRVPKGSVELYKDAYEWKEFSNIIEM
;
A
#
# COMPACT_ATOMS: atom_id res chain seq x y z
N MET A 1 22.52 5.05 4.95
CA MET A 1 21.18 5.59 5.33
C MET A 1 20.37 4.49 5.95
N ASN A 2 19.86 4.66 7.14
CA ASN A 2 19.08 3.61 7.80
C ASN A 2 17.61 3.71 7.39
N TRP A 3 17.06 2.64 6.88
CA TRP A 3 15.64 2.51 6.56
C TRP A 3 14.86 2.33 7.85
N MET A 4 13.86 3.15 8.06
CA MET A 4 13.12 3.14 9.32
C MET A 4 11.62 2.97 9.08
N LEU A 5 11.07 1.88 9.60
CA LEU A 5 9.64 1.68 9.72
C LEU A 5 9.22 2.02 11.15
N LYS A 6 8.32 2.99 11.29
CA LYS A 6 7.74 3.33 12.60
C LYS A 6 6.41 2.62 12.75
N PHE A 7 6.26 1.91 13.85
CA PHE A 7 5.01 1.28 14.25
C PHE A 7 4.53 1.90 15.55
N HIS A 8 3.31 2.39 15.55
CA HIS A 8 2.63 2.84 16.75
C HIS A 8 1.64 1.76 17.18
N PHE A 9 2.01 1.04 18.21
CA PHE A 9 1.14 0.06 18.85
C PHE A 9 0.16 0.77 19.79
N LYS A 10 -0.93 0.09 20.18
CA LYS A 10 -1.91 0.65 21.13
C LYS A 10 -1.27 1.19 22.41
N ASN A 11 -0.24 0.53 22.90
CA ASN A 11 0.39 0.83 24.19
C ASN A 11 1.85 1.25 24.07
N ARG A 12 2.47 1.21 22.90
CA ARG A 12 3.88 1.55 22.69
C ARG A 12 4.16 1.95 21.24
N THR A 13 5.25 2.68 21.06
CA THR A 13 5.84 2.94 19.74
C THR A 13 7.06 2.06 19.57
N GLU A 14 7.18 1.39 18.47
CA GLU A 14 8.36 0.61 18.13
C GLU A 14 8.89 1.06 16.76
N THR A 15 10.20 1.24 16.70
CA THR A 15 10.90 1.62 15.47
C THR A 15 11.75 0.45 15.03
N LYS A 16 11.48 -0.08 13.85
CA LYS A 16 12.31 -1.09 13.21
C LYS A 16 13.20 -0.43 12.17
N VAL A 17 14.51 -0.70 12.29
CA VAL A 17 15.49 -0.25 11.30
C VAL A 17 15.71 -1.41 10.33
N CYS A 18 15.42 -1.18 9.05
CA CYS A 18 15.79 -2.11 7.98
C CYS A 18 17.05 -1.59 7.30
N ASN A 19 18.03 -2.47 7.12
CA ASN A 19 19.26 -2.12 6.42
C ASN A 19 18.95 -1.82 4.94
N PRO A 20 19.39 -0.68 4.37
CA PRO A 20 19.13 -0.33 2.98
C PRO A 20 19.69 -1.34 1.96
N PHE A 21 20.69 -2.09 2.34
CA PHE A 21 21.23 -3.16 1.48
C PHE A 21 20.39 -4.45 1.51
N ASP A 22 19.50 -4.61 2.51
CA ASP A 22 18.74 -5.84 2.67
C ASP A 22 17.35 -5.76 2.05
N ASN A 23 16.64 -4.62 2.07
CA ASN A 23 15.37 -4.52 1.32
C ASN A 23 14.61 -3.18 1.44
N PRO A 24 14.30 -2.51 0.34
CA PRO A 24 13.30 -1.45 0.29
C PRO A 24 11.86 -2.02 0.22
N TYR A 25 11.68 -3.27 0.65
CA TYR A 25 10.43 -4.01 0.54
C TYR A 25 9.78 -4.22 1.90
N VAL A 26 8.45 -4.15 1.94
CA VAL A 26 7.64 -4.51 3.10
C VAL A 26 7.04 -5.90 2.87
N PHE A 27 7.39 -6.86 3.69
CA PHE A 27 6.94 -8.24 3.55
C PHE A 27 5.69 -8.55 4.40
N ALA A 28 4.75 -9.30 3.83
CA ALA A 28 3.49 -9.66 4.49
C ALA A 28 3.70 -10.44 5.79
N LYS A 29 4.65 -11.38 5.80
CA LYS A 29 4.97 -12.17 7.01
C LYS A 29 5.38 -11.34 8.23
N MET A 30 5.73 -10.06 8.03
CA MET A 30 6.14 -9.18 9.13
C MET A 30 4.95 -8.58 9.87
N TYR A 31 3.82 -8.32 9.19
CA TYR A 31 2.75 -7.49 9.76
C TYR A 31 1.35 -8.10 9.62
N ARG A 32 1.15 -9.03 8.70
CA ARG A 32 -0.14 -9.68 8.48
C ARG A 32 -0.72 -10.22 9.80
N GLY A 33 -1.96 -9.84 10.09
CA GLY A 33 -2.65 -10.26 11.30
C GLY A 33 -2.21 -9.56 12.58
N ASN A 34 -1.39 -8.51 12.49
CA ASN A 34 -0.99 -7.74 13.67
C ASN A 34 -2.14 -6.85 14.15
N THR A 35 -2.74 -7.21 15.28
CA THR A 35 -3.88 -6.49 15.88
C THR A 35 -3.47 -5.37 16.83
N TYR A 36 -2.18 -5.09 16.99
CA TYR A 36 -1.65 -4.06 17.91
C TYR A 36 -1.17 -2.81 17.19
N ILE A 37 -0.79 -2.92 15.91
CA ILE A 37 -0.36 -1.78 15.11
C ILE A 37 -1.51 -0.80 14.94
N LYS A 38 -1.27 0.46 15.29
CA LYS A 38 -2.22 1.55 15.17
C LYS A 38 -1.87 2.51 14.03
N GLU A 39 -0.59 2.75 13.84
CA GLU A 39 -0.09 3.65 12.80
C GLU A 39 1.19 3.09 12.20
N VAL A 40 1.33 3.23 10.89
CA VAL A 40 2.51 2.81 10.13
C VAL A 40 3.03 4.01 9.34
N SER A 41 4.30 4.34 9.56
CA SER A 41 5.03 5.29 8.73
C SER A 41 6.10 4.56 7.93
N LEU A 42 5.91 4.45 6.63
CA LEU A 42 6.88 3.84 5.73
C LEU A 42 7.99 4.83 5.36
N HIS A 43 9.20 4.31 5.17
CA HIS A 43 10.34 5.12 4.75
C HIS A 43 10.18 5.62 3.30
N GLN A 44 10.65 6.82 2.99
CA GLN A 44 10.53 7.47 1.68
C GLN A 44 11.14 6.67 0.51
N GLU A 45 12.10 5.81 0.82
CA GLU A 45 12.74 4.94 -0.16
C GLU A 45 12.05 3.58 -0.34
N THR A 46 10.92 3.34 0.34
CA THR A 46 10.13 2.12 0.12
C THR A 46 9.58 2.11 -1.30
N ILE A 47 9.85 1.03 -2.04
CA ILE A 47 9.42 0.89 -3.44
C ILE A 47 8.34 -0.18 -3.63
N TYR A 48 8.24 -1.13 -2.71
CA TYR A 48 7.32 -2.25 -2.82
C TYR A 48 6.73 -2.67 -1.47
N ILE A 49 5.44 -2.98 -1.49
CA ILE A 49 4.71 -3.55 -0.35
C ILE A 49 4.08 -4.85 -0.84
N GLU A 50 4.42 -5.95 -0.16
CA GLU A 50 3.98 -7.29 -0.56
C GLU A 50 2.47 -7.46 -0.43
N GLU A 51 1.92 -8.38 -1.23
CA GLU A 51 0.52 -8.80 -1.14
C GLU A 51 0.17 -9.21 0.30
N GLU A 52 -1.02 -8.80 0.73
CA GLU A 52 -1.52 -9.06 2.09
C GLU A 52 -0.67 -8.48 3.25
N ALA A 53 0.28 -7.55 2.96
CA ALA A 53 1.23 -7.05 3.97
C ALA A 53 0.57 -6.55 5.27
N PHE A 54 -0.58 -5.90 5.19
CA PHE A 54 -1.33 -5.41 6.34
C PHE A 54 -2.71 -6.09 6.50
N LYS A 55 -2.95 -7.20 5.80
CA LYS A 55 -4.20 -7.94 5.93
C LYS A 55 -4.47 -8.33 7.37
N ASN A 56 -5.72 -8.12 7.81
CA ASN A 56 -6.19 -8.38 9.18
C ASN A 56 -5.49 -7.53 10.26
N CYS A 57 -4.87 -6.40 9.91
CA CYS A 57 -4.40 -5.41 10.89
C CYS A 57 -5.59 -4.60 11.41
N THR A 58 -6.44 -5.23 12.23
CA THR A 58 -7.74 -4.68 12.63
C THR A 58 -7.67 -3.41 13.48
N SER A 59 -6.51 -3.11 14.06
CA SER A 59 -6.29 -1.87 14.84
C SER A 59 -5.59 -0.77 14.06
N LEU A 60 -5.17 -1.03 12.82
CA LEU A 60 -4.50 -0.04 11.98
C LEU A 60 -5.46 1.11 11.66
N GLU A 61 -5.11 2.31 12.08
CA GLU A 61 -5.90 3.53 11.89
C GLU A 61 -5.33 4.42 10.79
N ARG A 62 -4.00 4.51 10.68
CA ARG A 62 -3.30 5.40 9.75
C ARG A 62 -2.10 4.76 9.10
N ILE A 63 -1.88 5.08 7.84
CA ILE A 63 -0.67 4.68 7.09
C ILE A 63 -0.30 5.75 6.07
N ASN A 64 1.01 5.98 5.86
CA ASN A 64 1.50 6.70 4.69
C ASN A 64 2.03 5.72 3.64
N ILE A 65 1.80 6.06 2.37
CA ILE A 65 2.33 5.36 1.21
C ILE A 65 3.31 6.30 0.51
N PRO A 66 4.62 6.01 0.57
CA PRO A 66 5.66 6.92 0.05
C PRO A 66 5.63 7.04 -1.48
N PRO A 67 6.25 8.10 -2.04
CA PRO A 67 6.14 8.43 -3.46
C PRO A 67 6.80 7.42 -4.41
N LYS A 68 7.74 6.59 -3.92
CA LYS A 68 8.39 5.55 -4.73
C LYS A 68 7.56 4.28 -4.87
N VAL A 69 6.53 4.07 -4.04
CA VAL A 69 5.57 2.98 -4.23
C VAL A 69 4.69 3.32 -5.42
N LYS A 70 4.74 2.52 -6.47
CA LYS A 70 3.98 2.75 -7.72
C LYS A 70 2.69 1.94 -7.80
N TYR A 71 2.61 0.85 -7.04
CA TYR A 71 1.52 -0.12 -7.14
C TYR A 71 1.02 -0.55 -5.77
N LEU A 72 -0.27 -0.78 -5.68
CA LEU A 72 -0.89 -1.46 -4.55
C LEU A 72 -1.17 -2.92 -4.93
N THR A 73 -0.74 -3.80 -4.05
CA THR A 73 -0.87 -5.25 -4.24
C THR A 73 -2.21 -5.76 -3.74
N SER A 74 -2.58 -6.97 -4.17
CA SER A 74 -3.84 -7.60 -3.80
C SER A 74 -3.98 -7.75 -2.28
N LYS A 75 -5.19 -7.51 -1.77
CA LYS A 75 -5.58 -7.69 -0.36
C LYS A 75 -4.69 -6.99 0.66
N MET A 76 -3.88 -6.00 0.23
CA MET A 76 -2.89 -5.32 1.09
C MET A 76 -3.50 -4.83 2.40
N PHE A 77 -4.68 -4.23 2.37
CA PHE A 77 -5.42 -3.71 3.52
C PHE A 77 -6.70 -4.46 3.82
N SER A 78 -6.83 -5.69 3.31
CA SER A 78 -8.04 -6.49 3.55
C SER A 78 -8.28 -6.69 5.05
N ASN A 79 -9.50 -6.41 5.50
CA ASN A 79 -9.93 -6.44 6.90
C ASN A 79 -9.18 -5.49 7.85
N CYS A 80 -8.61 -4.39 7.36
CA CYS A 80 -8.16 -3.28 8.20
C CYS A 80 -9.37 -2.44 8.64
N THR A 81 -10.20 -2.98 9.53
CA THR A 81 -11.51 -2.43 9.88
C THR A 81 -11.46 -1.10 10.63
N SER A 82 -10.33 -0.75 11.24
CA SER A 82 -10.12 0.54 11.91
C SER A 82 -9.47 1.59 11.02
N LEU A 83 -9.14 1.26 9.76
CA LEU A 83 -8.40 2.16 8.87
C LEU A 83 -9.28 3.37 8.49
N ARG A 84 -8.82 4.55 8.85
CA ARG A 84 -9.55 5.82 8.69
C ARG A 84 -8.74 6.91 7.99
N GLU A 85 -7.45 6.71 7.79
CA GLU A 85 -6.63 7.66 7.06
C GLU A 85 -5.50 6.96 6.30
N ILE A 86 -5.43 7.22 5.00
CA ILE A 86 -4.34 6.81 4.12
C ILE A 86 -3.76 8.07 3.49
N MET A 87 -2.50 8.34 3.78
CA MET A 87 -1.74 9.41 3.15
C MET A 87 -0.96 8.84 1.96
N VAL A 88 -1.28 9.26 0.75
CA VAL A 88 -0.60 8.82 -0.47
C VAL A 88 0.25 9.97 -1.00
N GLU A 89 1.55 9.80 -0.97
CA GLU A 89 2.50 10.87 -1.35
C GLU A 89 2.77 10.92 -2.87
N ASN A 90 2.18 10.02 -3.64
CA ASN A 90 2.30 10.01 -5.09
C ASN A 90 1.25 10.93 -5.75
N PRO A 91 1.64 11.90 -6.61
CA PRO A 91 0.70 12.80 -7.28
C PRO A 91 -0.14 12.10 -8.36
N ILE A 92 0.27 10.92 -8.81
CA ILE A 92 -0.46 10.10 -9.77
C ILE A 92 -1.09 8.94 -9.03
N PRO A 93 -2.38 8.63 -9.26
CA PRO A 93 -3.02 7.49 -8.60
C PRO A 93 -2.24 6.19 -8.79
N LEU A 94 -2.00 5.51 -7.66
CA LEU A 94 -1.32 4.22 -7.69
C LEU A 94 -2.20 3.20 -8.39
N LYS A 95 -1.61 2.47 -9.34
CA LYS A 95 -2.29 1.41 -10.05
C LYS A 95 -2.43 0.18 -9.15
N PHE A 96 -3.53 -0.53 -9.32
CA PHE A 96 -3.67 -1.83 -8.70
C PHE A 96 -3.02 -2.88 -9.57
N TYR A 97 -2.39 -3.83 -8.94
CA TYR A 97 -1.58 -4.82 -9.63
C TYR A 97 -2.36 -5.64 -10.68
N SER A 98 -3.65 -5.86 -10.45
CA SER A 98 -4.54 -6.55 -11.39
C SER A 98 -4.74 -5.80 -12.72
N GLU A 99 -4.64 -4.46 -12.72
CA GLU A 99 -4.81 -3.64 -13.94
C GLU A 99 -3.57 -3.67 -14.84
N LEU A 100 -2.39 -3.87 -14.26
CA LEU A 100 -1.13 -3.92 -15.03
C LEU A 100 -1.10 -5.06 -16.05
N PHE A 101 -1.85 -6.14 -15.78
CA PHE A 101 -1.89 -7.29 -16.69
C PHE A 101 -2.68 -7.03 -17.96
N CYS A 102 -3.70 -6.20 -17.88
CA CYS A 102 -4.58 -5.94 -19.03
C CYS A 102 -4.02 -4.87 -19.99
N SER A 103 -2.97 -4.15 -19.57
CA SER A 103 -2.50 -2.95 -20.29
C SER A 103 -1.04 -3.00 -20.75
N MET A 104 -0.32 -4.11 -20.58
CA MET A 104 1.07 -4.18 -21.04
C MET A 104 1.13 -4.46 -22.55
N PRO A 105 1.72 -3.54 -23.35
CA PRO A 105 2.17 -3.89 -24.71
C PRO A 105 3.30 -4.92 -24.60
N ASP A 106 3.30 -5.86 -25.51
CA ASP A 106 4.39 -6.83 -25.67
C ASP A 106 5.71 -6.10 -25.86
N GLY A 107 6.63 -6.17 -24.88
CA GLY A 107 8.04 -5.97 -25.16
C GLY A 107 8.88 -4.97 -24.37
N GLU A 108 8.37 -4.16 -23.45
CA GLU A 108 9.24 -3.27 -22.66
C GLU A 108 8.97 -3.39 -21.16
N LEU A 109 9.75 -4.24 -20.51
CA LEU A 109 9.83 -4.32 -19.06
C LEU A 109 11.02 -3.46 -18.58
N ASP A 110 10.76 -2.43 -17.77
CA ASP A 110 11.82 -1.79 -17.01
C ASP A 110 12.32 -2.69 -15.87
N ASN A 111 13.49 -2.42 -15.31
CA ASN A 111 14.10 -3.25 -14.25
C ASN A 111 13.20 -3.41 -13.01
N ASP A 112 12.37 -2.41 -12.71
CA ASP A 112 11.41 -2.44 -11.59
C ASP A 112 10.26 -3.42 -11.89
N THR A 113 9.87 -3.51 -13.15
CA THR A 113 8.81 -4.41 -13.64
C THR A 113 9.29 -5.85 -13.71
N GLU A 114 10.58 -6.08 -14.04
CA GLU A 114 11.18 -7.41 -14.11
C GLU A 114 11.25 -8.07 -12.73
N LEU A 115 11.57 -7.30 -11.69
CA LEU A 115 11.56 -7.79 -10.32
C LEU A 115 10.15 -8.14 -9.84
N LEU A 116 9.16 -7.33 -10.17
CA LEU A 116 7.75 -7.62 -9.94
C LEU A 116 7.32 -8.88 -10.70
N PHE A 117 7.81 -9.10 -11.90
CA PHE A 117 7.52 -10.29 -12.72
C PHE A 117 8.03 -11.58 -12.06
N CYS A 118 9.20 -11.57 -11.44
CA CYS A 118 9.74 -12.73 -10.74
C CYS A 118 8.94 -13.13 -9.49
N VAL A 119 8.40 -12.15 -8.76
CA VAL A 119 7.51 -12.39 -7.60
C VAL A 119 6.15 -12.93 -8.05
N ARG A 120 5.77 -12.71 -9.27
CA ARG A 120 4.45 -12.84 -9.89
C ARG A 120 4.08 -14.25 -10.35
N ILE A 121 5.02 -15.02 -10.84
CA ILE A 121 4.77 -16.37 -11.39
C ILE A 121 4.17 -17.30 -10.32
N LYS A 122 4.42 -17.04 -9.05
CA LYS A 122 3.86 -17.82 -7.93
C LYS A 122 2.38 -17.57 -7.66
N ASN A 123 1.84 -16.39 -8.01
CA ASN A 123 0.51 -15.97 -7.56
C ASN A 123 -0.50 -15.76 -8.70
N PHE A 124 -0.18 -16.15 -9.91
CA PHE A 124 -0.99 -15.92 -11.12
C PHE A 124 -2.41 -16.52 -11.08
N PHE A 125 -2.67 -17.45 -10.20
CA PHE A 125 -3.92 -18.21 -10.14
C PHE A 125 -4.76 -17.98 -8.87
N THR A 126 -4.34 -17.08 -7.98
CA THR A 126 -5.13 -16.78 -6.79
C THR A 126 -6.10 -15.63 -7.06
N GLU A 127 -7.32 -15.79 -6.60
CA GLU A 127 -8.42 -14.83 -6.72
C GLU A 127 -7.95 -13.38 -6.51
N GLN A 128 -8.23 -12.53 -7.50
CA GLN A 128 -7.96 -11.09 -7.47
C GLN A 128 -8.82 -10.44 -6.37
N GLY A 129 -8.30 -10.43 -5.14
CA GLY A 129 -8.96 -9.77 -4.02
C GLY A 129 -8.74 -8.26 -4.08
N LYS A 130 -9.78 -7.49 -3.80
CA LYS A 130 -9.70 -6.04 -3.70
C LYS A 130 -8.72 -5.63 -2.60
N CYS A 131 -7.91 -4.60 -2.87
CA CYS A 131 -6.90 -4.10 -1.93
C CYS A 131 -7.51 -3.66 -0.60
N PHE A 132 -8.68 -3.01 -0.65
CA PHE A 132 -9.37 -2.38 0.48
C PHE A 132 -10.64 -3.14 0.93
N GLU A 133 -10.68 -4.45 0.74
CA GLU A 133 -11.81 -5.25 1.22
C GLU A 133 -11.98 -5.14 2.74
N GLY A 134 -13.20 -4.84 3.22
CA GLY A 134 -13.49 -4.66 4.65
C GLY A 134 -13.08 -3.31 5.25
N VAL A 135 -12.49 -2.40 4.47
CA VAL A 135 -12.26 -1.00 4.88
C VAL A 135 -13.53 -0.18 4.69
N ASP A 136 -13.91 0.62 5.69
CA ASP A 136 -15.04 1.56 5.58
C ASP A 136 -14.66 2.78 4.71
N LYS A 137 -14.89 2.65 3.39
CA LYS A 137 -14.53 3.67 2.40
C LYS A 137 -15.31 4.98 2.52
N LYS A 138 -16.42 4.97 3.28
CA LYS A 138 -17.20 6.20 3.55
C LYS A 138 -16.59 7.02 4.67
N LYS A 139 -15.89 6.39 5.62
CA LYS A 139 -15.25 7.05 6.75
C LYS A 139 -13.76 7.25 6.57
N CYS A 140 -13.10 6.41 5.77
CA CYS A 140 -11.68 6.52 5.53
C CYS A 140 -11.36 7.76 4.68
N ILE A 141 -10.40 8.55 5.12
CA ILE A 141 -9.90 9.74 4.43
C ILE A 141 -8.67 9.36 3.62
N ILE A 142 -8.68 9.71 2.34
CA ILE A 142 -7.50 9.60 1.47
C ILE A 142 -6.89 10.98 1.32
N ARG A 143 -5.67 11.16 1.82
CA ARG A 143 -4.91 12.41 1.61
C ARG A 143 -3.96 12.23 0.43
N VAL A 144 -4.03 13.16 -0.51
CA VAL A 144 -3.23 13.13 -1.74
C VAL A 144 -2.51 14.45 -1.95
N PRO A 145 -1.43 14.50 -2.74
CA PRO A 145 -0.75 15.75 -3.06
C PRO A 145 -1.67 16.78 -3.70
N LYS A 146 -1.31 18.05 -3.51
CA LYS A 146 -2.05 19.19 -4.10
C LYS A 146 -2.25 19.04 -5.60
N GLY A 147 -3.49 19.25 -6.06
CA GLY A 147 -3.89 19.11 -7.47
C GLY A 147 -4.15 17.67 -7.92
N SER A 148 -4.05 16.66 -7.04
CA SER A 148 -4.25 15.26 -7.41
C SER A 148 -5.65 14.72 -7.11
N VAL A 149 -6.49 15.47 -6.40
CA VAL A 149 -7.80 14.98 -5.92
C VAL A 149 -8.67 14.41 -7.03
N GLU A 150 -8.83 15.15 -8.13
CA GLU A 150 -9.71 14.72 -9.23
C GLU A 150 -9.17 13.47 -9.92
N LEU A 151 -7.84 13.35 -10.07
CA LEU A 151 -7.22 12.14 -10.62
C LEU A 151 -7.55 10.90 -9.77
N TYR A 152 -7.49 11.04 -8.44
CA TYR A 152 -7.81 9.93 -7.52
C TYR A 152 -9.30 9.61 -7.49
N LYS A 153 -10.18 10.60 -7.60
CA LYS A 153 -11.63 10.39 -7.70
C LYS A 153 -12.06 9.62 -8.95
N ASP A 154 -11.31 9.72 -10.02
CA ASP A 154 -11.59 9.00 -11.27
C ASP A 154 -10.90 7.63 -11.35
N ALA A 155 -9.91 7.38 -10.49
CA ALA A 155 -9.11 6.17 -10.54
C ALA A 155 -9.83 4.94 -9.96
N TYR A 156 -9.58 3.77 -10.56
CA TYR A 156 -10.13 2.48 -10.12
C TYR A 156 -9.84 2.20 -8.64
N GLU A 157 -10.76 1.59 -7.92
CA GLU A 157 -10.82 1.39 -6.46
C GLU A 157 -10.75 2.69 -5.62
N TRP A 158 -9.93 3.69 -6.01
CA TRP A 158 -9.85 4.96 -5.30
C TRP A 158 -11.16 5.74 -5.33
N LYS A 159 -11.87 5.72 -6.46
CA LYS A 159 -13.19 6.37 -6.64
C LYS A 159 -14.27 5.84 -5.69
N GLU A 160 -14.04 4.72 -5.03
CA GLU A 160 -14.96 4.16 -4.05
C GLU A 160 -14.90 4.89 -2.69
N PHE A 161 -13.85 5.69 -2.47
CA PHE A 161 -13.71 6.49 -1.24
C PHE A 161 -14.47 7.80 -1.33
N SER A 162 -15.29 8.09 -0.30
CA SER A 162 -16.08 9.33 -0.27
C SER A 162 -15.26 10.57 0.08
N ASN A 163 -14.13 10.40 0.76
CA ASN A 163 -13.34 11.49 1.34
C ASN A 163 -11.92 11.48 0.78
N ILE A 164 -11.73 12.08 -0.40
CA ILE A 164 -10.39 12.30 -1.00
C ILE A 164 -10.10 13.80 -0.90
N ILE A 165 -9.03 14.16 -0.18
CA ILE A 165 -8.67 15.56 0.11
C ILE A 165 -7.18 15.82 -0.12
N GLU A 166 -6.81 17.08 -0.30
CA GLU A 166 -5.41 17.49 -0.40
C GLU A 166 -4.68 17.44 0.95
N MET A 167 -3.37 17.22 0.87
CA MET A 167 -2.45 17.37 2.01
C MET A 167 -2.08 18.82 2.23
#